data_44ec1bfb955e8c3c7f08f0cbc053435e
#
_entry.id   44ec1bfb955e8c3c7f08f0cbc053435e
#
_cell.length_a   1.000
_cell.length_b   1.000
_cell.length_c   1.000
_cell.angle_alpha   90.00
_cell.angle_beta   90.00
_cell.angle_gamma   90.00
#
_symmetry.space_group_name_H-M   'P 1'
#
loop_
_entity.id
_entity.type
_entity.pdbx_description
1 polymer ?
#
loop_
_entity_poly.entity_id
_entity_poly.type
_entity_poly.pdbx_seq_one_letter_code
_entity_poly.pdbx_strand_id
1 'polypeptide(L)'
;MRRISERRGYRMFALLALICALCAPPVAAADTVQISPANERRLQELLAERNRIGAENPGQLSAAVSALFLHVPYGANTLIGSASVPEQLVVELTRVDCFTYADYVEALKRSSNRADFIAQLTQIRYRGGEISFTQRRHFFTDWAADAPINATDVTASLGASAEQVAKILNLKDSGGNYLPGLPTRPRTVTYIPSARVSDGVIANLHDGDYLGAYATAGGLDVTHVGIFLHTPNGPVLRNASSLRANNQVVDTPLGEYLGTVPGIVVLRPI
;
A
#
# COMPACT_ATOMS: atom_id res chain seq x y z
N MET A 1 1.47 -74.81 65.44
CA MET A 1 1.97 -74.76 64.08
C MET A 1 1.55 -73.45 63.45
N ARG A 2 2.48 -72.44 63.42
CA ARG A 2 2.24 -71.12 62.82
C ARG A 2 3.17 -71.02 61.63
N ARG A 3 2.61 -70.80 60.43
CA ARG A 3 3.36 -70.48 59.22
C ARG A 3 3.55 -68.98 59.15
N ILE A 4 4.79 -68.56 59.06
CA ILE A 4 5.20 -67.18 58.84
C ILE A 4 5.21 -66.94 57.32
N SER A 5 4.47 -65.96 56.88
CA SER A 5 4.43 -65.53 55.49
C SER A 5 5.37 -64.35 55.29
N GLU A 6 6.45 -64.55 54.53
CA GLU A 6 7.37 -63.50 54.10
C GLU A 6 6.72 -62.68 52.95
N ARG A 7 6.56 -61.42 53.23
CA ARG A 7 6.20 -60.43 52.17
C ARG A 7 7.48 -59.83 51.59
N ARG A 8 7.80 -60.17 50.34
CA ARG A 8 8.82 -59.50 49.54
C ARG A 8 8.26 -58.17 49.06
N GLY A 9 8.83 -57.03 49.53
CA GLY A 9 8.58 -55.71 49.07
C GLY A 9 9.35 -55.43 47.78
N TYR A 10 8.68 -55.23 46.68
CA TYR A 10 9.26 -54.67 45.45
C TYR A 10 9.40 -53.16 45.60
N ARG A 11 10.65 -52.67 45.65
CA ARG A 11 10.95 -51.25 45.53
C ARG A 11 10.93 -50.88 44.04
N MET A 12 9.91 -50.21 43.64
CA MET A 12 9.77 -49.60 42.31
C MET A 12 10.64 -48.32 42.28
N PHE A 13 11.77 -48.37 41.57
CA PHE A 13 12.54 -47.17 41.23
C PHE A 13 11.80 -46.42 40.11
N ALA A 14 11.18 -45.29 40.43
CA ALA A 14 10.66 -44.38 39.42
C ALA A 14 11.86 -43.60 38.83
N LEU A 15 12.18 -43.90 37.57
CA LEU A 15 13.11 -43.10 36.78
C LEU A 15 12.40 -41.82 36.33
N LEU A 16 12.75 -40.68 36.94
CA LEU A 16 12.31 -39.37 36.48
C LEU A 16 13.16 -39.00 35.26
N ALA A 17 12.59 -39.13 34.05
CA ALA A 17 13.21 -38.63 32.83
C ALA A 17 12.99 -37.12 32.79
N LEU A 18 14.04 -36.35 33.05
CA LEU A 18 14.08 -34.89 32.91
C LEU A 18 14.15 -34.56 31.41
N ILE A 19 12.99 -34.22 30.79
CA ILE A 19 12.92 -33.71 29.42
C ILE A 19 13.40 -32.26 29.48
N CYS A 20 14.68 -32.02 29.18
CA CYS A 20 15.17 -30.69 28.83
C CYS A 20 14.56 -30.30 27.48
N ALA A 21 13.45 -29.56 27.50
CA ALA A 21 12.98 -28.82 26.33
C ALA A 21 14.06 -27.79 25.99
N LEU A 22 14.84 -28.07 24.95
CA LEU A 22 15.70 -27.08 24.30
C LEU A 22 14.79 -26.01 23.70
N CYS A 23 14.57 -24.92 24.45
CA CYS A 23 14.07 -23.69 23.87
C CYS A 23 15.13 -23.22 22.87
N ALA A 24 14.95 -23.55 21.59
CA ALA A 24 15.66 -22.87 20.52
C ALA A 24 15.34 -21.37 20.64
N PRO A 25 16.34 -20.47 20.63
CA PRO A 25 16.04 -19.04 20.59
C PRO A 25 15.20 -18.79 19.35
N PRO A 26 14.22 -17.83 19.41
CA PRO A 26 13.48 -17.45 18.21
C PRO A 26 14.53 -17.05 17.17
N VAL A 27 14.48 -17.71 16.01
CA VAL A 27 15.25 -17.26 14.84
C VAL A 27 14.81 -15.82 14.63
N ALA A 28 15.71 -14.87 14.86
CA ALA A 28 15.47 -13.48 14.54
C ALA A 28 14.97 -13.46 13.11
N ALA A 29 13.76 -12.93 12.89
CA ALA A 29 13.24 -12.71 11.55
C ALA A 29 14.33 -11.94 10.81
N ALA A 30 15.03 -12.61 9.89
CA ALA A 30 16.06 -11.99 9.08
C ALA A 30 15.42 -10.74 8.46
N ASP A 31 16.14 -9.62 8.45
CA ASP A 31 15.68 -8.34 7.93
C ASP A 31 14.92 -8.55 6.63
N THR A 32 13.58 -8.56 6.72
CA THR A 32 12.70 -8.72 5.56
C THR A 32 12.65 -7.45 4.71
N VAL A 33 13.46 -6.45 5.08
CA VAL A 33 13.55 -5.15 4.40
C VAL A 33 14.67 -5.20 3.35
N GLN A 34 14.28 -5.05 2.10
CA GLN A 34 15.22 -4.91 0.99
C GLN A 34 15.39 -3.43 0.63
N ILE A 35 16.54 -2.90 0.98
CA ILE A 35 16.93 -1.52 0.67
C ILE A 35 18.40 -1.49 0.23
N SER A 36 18.66 -0.97 -0.95
CA SER A 36 20.04 -0.81 -1.43
C SER A 36 20.75 0.37 -0.74
N PRO A 37 22.10 0.43 -0.72
CA PRO A 37 22.82 1.60 -0.20
C PRO A 37 22.44 2.93 -0.89
N ALA A 38 22.05 2.89 -2.15
CA ALA A 38 21.58 4.08 -2.87
C ALA A 38 20.20 4.52 -2.35
N ASN A 39 19.29 3.58 -2.16
CA ASN A 39 17.96 3.83 -1.61
C ASN A 39 18.02 4.26 -0.13
N GLU A 40 18.96 3.72 0.65
CA GLU A 40 19.17 4.16 2.03
C GLU A 40 19.60 5.63 2.10
N ARG A 41 20.57 6.05 1.26
CA ARG A 41 20.96 7.48 1.15
C ARG A 41 19.78 8.34 0.73
N ARG A 42 19.03 7.90 -0.30
CA ARG A 42 17.87 8.64 -0.78
C ARG A 42 16.79 8.80 0.30
N LEU A 43 16.56 7.75 1.10
CA LEU A 43 15.64 7.81 2.23
C LEU A 43 16.06 8.85 3.27
N GLN A 44 17.35 8.91 3.61
CA GLN A 44 17.87 9.91 4.55
C GLN A 44 17.69 11.34 4.03
N GLU A 45 17.94 11.56 2.73
CA GLU A 45 17.70 12.86 2.07
C GLU A 45 16.23 13.26 2.15
N LEU A 46 15.33 12.34 1.76
CA LEU A 46 13.88 12.57 1.77
C LEU A 46 13.35 12.85 3.18
N LEU A 47 13.82 12.12 4.19
CA LEU A 47 13.45 12.37 5.58
C LEU A 47 13.98 13.72 6.08
N ALA A 48 15.19 14.08 5.71
CA ALA A 48 15.76 15.38 6.08
C ALA A 48 14.94 16.53 5.47
N GLU A 49 14.58 16.45 4.19
CA GLU A 49 13.72 17.45 3.55
C GLU A 49 12.30 17.46 4.15
N ARG A 50 11.68 16.28 4.35
CA ARG A 50 10.37 16.16 5.00
C ARG A 50 10.36 16.83 6.37
N ASN A 51 11.42 16.68 7.16
CA ASN A 51 11.50 17.26 8.50
C ASN A 51 11.70 18.79 8.49
N ARG A 52 12.11 19.38 7.35
CA ARG A 52 12.15 20.83 7.15
C ARG A 52 10.84 21.44 6.69
N ILE A 53 9.89 20.60 6.24
CA ILE A 53 8.59 21.07 5.74
C ILE A 53 7.76 21.55 6.93
N GLY A 54 7.51 22.86 7.00
CA GLY A 54 6.58 23.50 7.92
C GLY A 54 5.18 23.53 7.32
N ALA A 55 4.47 22.38 7.32
CA ALA A 55 3.12 22.32 6.79
C ALA A 55 2.08 22.68 7.87
N GLU A 56 1.14 23.54 7.53
CA GLU A 56 0.06 23.97 8.43
C GLU A 56 -1.12 22.97 8.44
N ASN A 57 -1.22 22.15 7.40
CA ASN A 57 -2.29 21.16 7.26
C ASN A 57 -1.83 19.93 6.44
N PRO A 58 -2.59 18.82 6.47
CA PRO A 58 -2.24 17.59 5.74
C PRO A 58 -2.11 17.75 4.24
N GLY A 59 -2.91 18.62 3.61
CA GLY A 59 -2.84 18.90 2.18
C GLY A 59 -1.53 19.53 1.77
N GLN A 60 -1.07 20.58 2.47
CA GLN A 60 0.23 21.21 2.26
C GLN A 60 1.36 20.21 2.44
N LEU A 61 1.28 19.34 3.45
CA LEU A 61 2.27 18.29 3.67
C LEU A 61 2.29 17.30 2.50
N SER A 62 1.13 16.89 2.01
CA SER A 62 1.02 15.99 0.85
C SER A 62 1.61 16.64 -0.41
N ALA A 63 1.30 17.90 -0.67
CA ALA A 63 1.84 18.65 -1.80
C ALA A 63 3.38 18.73 -1.75
N ALA A 64 3.92 19.09 -0.59
CA ALA A 64 5.36 19.25 -0.42
C ALA A 64 6.11 17.91 -0.46
N VAL A 65 5.63 16.87 0.25
CA VAL A 65 6.29 15.56 0.26
C VAL A 65 6.21 14.89 -1.11
N SER A 66 5.06 14.98 -1.79
CA SER A 66 4.93 14.43 -3.14
C SER A 66 5.85 15.11 -4.16
N ALA A 67 6.14 16.42 -3.98
CA ALA A 67 7.05 17.16 -4.84
C ALA A 67 8.51 16.68 -4.75
N LEU A 68 8.92 16.06 -3.64
CA LEU A 68 10.26 15.49 -3.50
C LEU A 68 10.55 14.34 -4.48
N PHE A 69 9.50 13.81 -5.10
CA PHE A 69 9.58 12.74 -6.11
C PHE A 69 9.48 13.25 -7.55
N LEU A 70 9.25 14.55 -7.79
CA LEU A 70 9.20 15.06 -9.16
C LEU A 70 10.48 14.68 -9.92
N HIS A 71 10.29 14.22 -11.16
CA HIS A 71 11.34 13.71 -12.06
C HIS A 71 12.01 12.39 -11.65
N VAL A 72 11.55 11.74 -10.56
CA VAL A 72 11.99 10.37 -10.27
C VAL A 72 11.49 9.46 -11.41
N PRO A 73 12.39 8.64 -12.01
CA PRO A 73 12.05 7.75 -13.12
C PRO A 73 10.92 6.79 -12.79
N TYR A 74 10.08 6.48 -13.78
CA TYR A 74 9.12 5.39 -13.67
C TYR A 74 9.84 4.04 -13.64
N GLY A 75 9.40 3.15 -12.75
CA GLY A 75 9.94 1.80 -12.65
C GLY A 75 8.87 0.80 -12.19
N ALA A 76 8.40 -0.03 -13.11
CA ALA A 76 7.48 -1.12 -12.78
C ALA A 76 8.20 -2.32 -12.14
N ASN A 77 7.41 -3.17 -11.45
CA ASN A 77 7.86 -4.47 -10.94
C ASN A 77 9.06 -4.38 -9.96
N THR A 78 9.09 -3.37 -9.12
CA THR A 78 10.16 -3.18 -8.12
C THR A 78 9.95 -4.03 -6.87
N LEU A 79 8.72 -4.52 -6.61
CA LEU A 79 8.39 -5.31 -5.44
C LEU A 79 8.76 -6.79 -5.61
N ILE A 80 9.13 -7.45 -4.51
CA ILE A 80 9.48 -8.86 -4.44
C ILE A 80 8.39 -9.59 -3.69
N GLY A 81 7.86 -10.66 -4.29
CA GLY A 81 6.84 -11.52 -3.70
C GLY A 81 5.82 -12.00 -4.72
N SER A 82 5.44 -13.26 -4.62
CA SER A 82 4.42 -13.91 -5.44
C SER A 82 3.88 -15.16 -4.72
N ALA A 83 3.01 -15.92 -5.37
CA ALA A 83 2.59 -17.23 -4.84
C ALA A 83 3.74 -18.22 -4.58
N SER A 84 4.88 -18.06 -5.28
CA SER A 84 6.04 -18.95 -5.21
C SER A 84 7.33 -18.29 -4.73
N VAL A 85 7.31 -16.98 -4.53
CA VAL A 85 8.47 -16.21 -4.04
C VAL A 85 8.09 -15.54 -2.73
N PRO A 86 8.82 -15.76 -1.63
CA PRO A 86 8.57 -15.09 -0.36
C PRO A 86 8.52 -13.57 -0.52
N GLU A 87 7.54 -12.97 0.12
CA GLU A 87 7.36 -11.51 0.13
C GLU A 87 8.48 -10.84 0.92
N GLN A 88 8.93 -9.70 0.44
CA GLN A 88 9.91 -8.86 1.10
C GLN A 88 9.45 -7.40 1.06
N LEU A 89 9.68 -6.65 2.13
CA LEU A 89 9.45 -5.21 2.14
C LEU A 89 10.55 -4.52 1.34
N VAL A 90 10.25 -4.19 0.09
CA VAL A 90 11.19 -3.45 -0.77
C VAL A 90 11.03 -1.95 -0.58
N VAL A 91 12.15 -1.25 -0.42
CA VAL A 91 12.26 0.20 -0.45
C VAL A 91 13.08 0.60 -1.67
N GLU A 92 12.39 1.05 -2.73
CA GLU A 92 12.99 1.52 -3.98
C GLU A 92 12.53 2.96 -4.25
N LEU A 93 13.42 3.93 -4.01
CA LEU A 93 13.14 5.37 -4.04
C LEU A 93 13.79 6.09 -5.22
N THR A 94 14.58 5.37 -6.02
CA THR A 94 15.25 5.93 -7.21
C THR A 94 14.43 5.75 -8.48
N ARG A 95 13.41 4.92 -8.43
CA ARG A 95 12.38 4.72 -9.46
C ARG A 95 11.10 4.20 -8.83
N VAL A 96 9.95 4.63 -9.30
CA VAL A 96 8.65 4.26 -8.71
C VAL A 96 7.62 3.98 -9.79
N ASP A 97 6.69 3.07 -9.53
CA ASP A 97 5.43 3.04 -10.25
C ASP A 97 4.36 3.88 -9.53
N CYS A 98 3.17 3.97 -10.11
CA CYS A 98 2.13 4.83 -9.59
C CYS A 98 1.68 4.46 -8.17
N PHE A 99 1.65 3.16 -7.84
CA PHE A 99 1.17 2.70 -6.55
C PHE A 99 2.27 2.72 -5.47
N THR A 100 3.48 2.31 -5.81
CA THR A 100 4.63 2.43 -4.89
C THR A 100 4.96 3.90 -4.59
N TYR A 101 4.77 4.81 -5.57
CA TYR A 101 4.86 6.25 -5.33
C TYR A 101 3.87 6.72 -4.27
N ALA A 102 2.60 6.32 -4.37
CA ALA A 102 1.58 6.65 -3.37
C ALA A 102 1.94 6.09 -1.99
N ASP A 103 2.38 4.81 -1.91
CA ASP A 103 2.85 4.18 -0.67
C ASP A 103 3.97 5.00 0.00
N TYR A 104 4.99 5.41 -0.78
CA TYR A 104 6.15 6.12 -0.24
C TYR A 104 5.81 7.54 0.20
N VAL A 105 4.98 8.26 -0.55
CA VAL A 105 4.52 9.60 -0.14
C VAL A 105 3.75 9.50 1.17
N GLU A 106 2.82 8.56 1.30
CA GLU A 106 2.03 8.40 2.51
C GLU A 106 2.90 7.98 3.70
N ALA A 107 3.86 7.07 3.50
CA ALA A 107 4.79 6.67 4.55
C ALA A 107 5.69 7.82 5.01
N LEU A 108 6.23 8.63 4.09
CA LEU A 108 7.07 9.78 4.43
C LEU A 108 6.28 10.84 5.20
N LYS A 109 5.04 11.12 4.83
CA LYS A 109 4.18 12.08 5.55
C LYS A 109 4.07 11.73 7.04
N ARG A 110 3.99 10.44 7.36
CA ARG A 110 3.79 9.90 8.71
C ARG A 110 5.10 9.62 9.46
N SER A 111 6.27 9.96 8.88
CA SER A 111 7.57 9.55 9.42
C SER A 111 8.47 10.75 9.70
N SER A 112 9.29 10.64 10.75
CA SER A 112 10.34 11.59 11.09
C SER A 112 11.75 11.00 10.99
N ASN A 113 11.86 9.68 10.95
CA ASN A 113 13.12 8.94 10.89
C ASN A 113 12.94 7.61 10.13
N ARG A 114 14.06 6.90 9.91
CA ARG A 114 14.09 5.63 9.19
C ARG A 114 13.20 4.55 9.81
N ALA A 115 13.22 4.41 11.11
CA ALA A 115 12.43 3.38 11.79
C ALA A 115 10.94 3.62 11.63
N ASP A 116 10.49 4.87 11.79
CA ASP A 116 9.12 5.29 11.54
C ASP A 116 8.73 4.99 10.08
N PHE A 117 9.59 5.37 9.11
CA PHE A 117 9.32 5.15 7.69
C PHE A 117 9.08 3.67 7.37
N ILE A 118 9.94 2.78 7.85
CA ILE A 118 9.78 1.34 7.64
C ILE A 118 8.50 0.84 8.29
N ALA A 119 8.20 1.26 9.52
CA ALA A 119 6.98 0.88 10.22
C ALA A 119 5.72 1.39 9.48
N GLN A 120 5.70 2.66 9.07
CA GLN A 120 4.57 3.25 8.35
C GLN A 120 4.38 2.60 6.97
N LEU A 121 5.47 2.40 6.21
CA LEU A 121 5.40 1.73 4.91
C LEU A 121 4.84 0.31 5.04
N THR A 122 5.24 -0.42 6.09
CA THR A 122 4.72 -1.75 6.38
C THR A 122 3.21 -1.72 6.63
N GLN A 123 2.73 -0.79 7.45
CA GLN A 123 1.30 -0.63 7.74
C GLN A 123 0.50 -0.19 6.50
N ILE A 124 1.06 0.69 5.67
CA ILE A 124 0.40 1.20 4.46
C ILE A 124 0.30 0.10 3.40
N ARG A 125 1.38 -0.64 3.17
CA ARG A 125 1.46 -1.63 2.09
C ARG A 125 0.80 -2.97 2.44
N TYR A 126 0.77 -3.35 3.71
CA TYR A 126 0.29 -4.67 4.14
C TYR A 126 -0.85 -4.57 5.15
N ARG A 127 -1.88 -5.39 4.98
CA ARG A 127 -2.97 -5.55 5.94
C ARG A 127 -2.41 -6.08 7.27
N GLY A 128 -2.77 -5.42 8.36
CA GLY A 128 -2.28 -5.78 9.69
C GLY A 128 -0.76 -5.67 9.88
N GLY A 129 -0.03 -5.05 8.92
CA GLY A 129 1.43 -4.97 8.98
C GLY A 129 2.16 -6.31 8.76
N GLU A 130 1.47 -7.34 8.27
CA GLU A 130 2.05 -8.66 8.00
C GLU A 130 2.68 -8.68 6.60
N ILE A 131 4.01 -8.78 6.53
CA ILE A 131 4.74 -8.81 5.27
C ILE A 131 4.55 -10.18 4.62
N SER A 132 3.53 -10.29 3.77
CA SER A 132 3.26 -11.47 2.96
C SER A 132 2.54 -11.10 1.66
N PHE A 133 2.71 -11.91 0.61
CA PHE A 133 2.08 -11.66 -0.70
C PHE A 133 0.56 -11.56 -0.60
N THR A 134 -0.07 -12.39 0.22
CA THR A 134 -1.53 -12.40 0.41
C THR A 134 -2.04 -11.24 1.26
N GLN A 135 -1.19 -10.62 2.08
CA GLN A 135 -1.53 -9.45 2.89
C GLN A 135 -1.15 -8.13 2.23
N ARG A 136 -0.35 -8.14 1.15
CA ARG A 136 -0.09 -6.93 0.40
C ARG A 136 -1.41 -6.35 -0.14
N ARG A 137 -1.62 -5.04 -0.04
CA ARG A 137 -2.73 -4.34 -0.66
C ARG A 137 -2.45 -4.20 -2.15
N HIS A 138 -3.03 -5.10 -2.94
CA HIS A 138 -2.82 -5.17 -4.38
C HIS A 138 -3.74 -4.25 -5.17
N PHE A 139 -4.82 -3.79 -4.56
CA PHE A 139 -5.85 -2.97 -5.18
C PHE A 139 -5.93 -1.62 -4.46
N PHE A 140 -6.17 -0.56 -5.22
CA PHE A 140 -6.23 0.79 -4.68
C PHE A 140 -7.31 0.93 -3.59
N THR A 141 -8.47 0.34 -3.83
CA THR A 141 -9.58 0.38 -2.87
C THR A 141 -9.33 -0.44 -1.59
N ASP A 142 -8.27 -1.25 -1.53
CA ASP A 142 -7.86 -1.93 -0.30
C ASP A 142 -7.43 -0.92 0.79
N TRP A 143 -6.99 0.29 0.38
CA TRP A 143 -6.62 1.36 1.31
C TRP A 143 -7.79 1.84 2.17
N ALA A 144 -9.01 1.79 1.65
CA ALA A 144 -10.23 2.21 2.36
C ALA A 144 -11.04 1.05 2.94
N ALA A 145 -10.84 -0.18 2.43
CA ALA A 145 -11.66 -1.32 2.79
C ALA A 145 -11.01 -2.26 3.82
N ASP A 146 -9.68 -2.31 3.88
CA ASP A 146 -8.96 -3.27 4.71
C ASP A 146 -8.30 -2.57 5.92
N ALA A 147 -8.63 -3.02 7.14
CA ALA A 147 -8.04 -2.48 8.37
C ALA A 147 -6.54 -2.87 8.53
N PRO A 148 -5.72 -1.97 9.14
CA PRO A 148 -6.03 -0.57 9.40
C PRO A 148 -6.19 0.19 8.09
N ILE A 149 -7.21 1.06 7.99
CA ILE A 149 -7.45 1.85 6.78
C ILE A 149 -6.39 2.93 6.59
N ASN A 150 -6.00 3.18 5.35
CA ASN A 150 -5.06 4.25 4.99
C ASN A 150 -5.79 5.54 4.57
N ALA A 151 -7.02 5.39 4.06
CA ALA A 151 -7.80 6.47 3.53
C ALA A 151 -9.31 6.19 3.64
N THR A 152 -10.12 7.23 3.50
CA THR A 152 -11.58 7.15 3.38
C THR A 152 -11.97 7.30 1.91
N ASP A 153 -12.85 6.43 1.40
CA ASP A 153 -13.47 6.63 0.09
C ASP A 153 -14.46 7.78 0.17
N VAL A 154 -14.10 8.91 -0.42
CA VAL A 154 -14.93 10.13 -0.45
C VAL A 154 -15.63 10.33 -1.80
N THR A 155 -15.49 9.39 -2.72
CA THR A 155 -15.98 9.51 -4.11
C THR A 155 -17.45 9.92 -4.18
N ALA A 156 -18.32 9.27 -3.42
CA ALA A 156 -19.76 9.56 -3.41
C ALA A 156 -20.12 10.92 -2.80
N SER A 157 -19.25 11.50 -1.98
CA SER A 157 -19.50 12.74 -1.22
C SER A 157 -19.08 14.01 -1.98
N LEU A 158 -18.43 13.88 -3.14
CA LEU A 158 -17.91 15.02 -3.90
C LEU A 158 -18.96 15.81 -4.71
N GLY A 159 -20.26 15.49 -4.54
CA GLY A 159 -21.35 16.27 -5.12
C GLY A 159 -21.72 15.92 -6.57
N ALA A 160 -21.11 14.94 -7.18
CA ALA A 160 -21.48 14.41 -8.49
C ALA A 160 -22.35 13.16 -8.36
N SER A 161 -23.06 12.81 -9.44
CA SER A 161 -23.70 11.50 -9.54
C SER A 161 -22.64 10.41 -9.69
N ALA A 162 -22.14 9.89 -8.58
CA ALA A 162 -21.25 8.75 -8.57
C ALA A 162 -21.99 7.47 -8.97
N GLU A 163 -21.29 6.57 -9.62
CA GLU A 163 -21.79 5.25 -9.98
C GLU A 163 -21.13 4.18 -9.11
N GLN A 164 -21.88 3.10 -8.87
CA GLN A 164 -21.38 1.95 -8.12
C GLN A 164 -21.41 0.71 -8.99
N VAL A 165 -20.29 0.00 -9.05
CA VAL A 165 -20.15 -1.24 -9.82
C VAL A 165 -19.64 -2.35 -8.92
N ALA A 166 -20.41 -3.47 -8.89
CA ALA A 166 -19.95 -4.68 -8.23
C ALA A 166 -18.86 -5.34 -9.09
N LYS A 167 -17.71 -5.63 -8.49
CA LYS A 167 -16.57 -6.27 -9.14
C LYS A 167 -16.11 -7.48 -8.34
N ILE A 168 -15.41 -8.39 -8.99
CA ILE A 168 -14.69 -9.48 -8.35
C ILE A 168 -13.20 -9.25 -8.61
N LEU A 169 -12.57 -8.49 -7.72
CA LEU A 169 -11.16 -8.13 -7.85
C LEU A 169 -10.28 -9.38 -8.01
N ASN A 170 -9.24 -9.26 -8.83
CA ASN A 170 -8.33 -10.30 -9.27
C ASN A 170 -8.88 -11.27 -10.34
N LEU A 171 -10.19 -11.31 -10.61
CA LEU A 171 -10.76 -12.20 -11.62
C LEU A 171 -10.74 -11.50 -13.00
N LYS A 172 -10.03 -12.06 -13.98
CA LYS A 172 -10.06 -11.56 -15.37
C LYS A 172 -11.38 -11.86 -16.05
N ASP A 173 -11.85 -10.98 -16.90
CA ASP A 173 -13.06 -11.21 -17.71
C ASP A 173 -12.91 -12.44 -18.64
N SER A 174 -11.66 -12.75 -19.05
CA SER A 174 -11.34 -13.96 -19.84
C SER A 174 -11.17 -15.23 -18.99
N GLY A 175 -11.38 -15.16 -17.70
CA GLY A 175 -11.10 -16.25 -16.74
C GLY A 175 -9.67 -16.23 -16.21
N GLY A 176 -9.50 -16.88 -15.05
CA GLY A 176 -8.22 -16.87 -14.33
C GLY A 176 -7.98 -15.55 -13.56
N ASN A 177 -6.83 -15.44 -12.91
CA ASN A 177 -6.48 -14.33 -12.04
C ASN A 177 -5.45 -13.39 -12.68
N TYR A 178 -5.53 -12.09 -12.38
CA TYR A 178 -4.45 -11.12 -12.67
C TYR A 178 -3.19 -11.46 -11.88
N LEU A 179 -3.38 -11.81 -10.60
CA LEU A 179 -2.32 -12.18 -9.67
C LEU A 179 -2.54 -13.64 -9.23
N PRO A 180 -1.85 -14.62 -9.86
CA PRO A 180 -1.94 -16.02 -9.48
C PRO A 180 -1.56 -16.22 -8.00
N GLY A 181 -2.30 -17.08 -7.31
CA GLY A 181 -2.10 -17.34 -5.86
C GLY A 181 -2.77 -16.36 -4.92
N LEU A 182 -3.28 -15.23 -5.43
CA LEU A 182 -4.13 -14.33 -4.65
C LEU A 182 -5.60 -14.73 -4.85
N PRO A 183 -6.43 -14.82 -3.79
CA PRO A 183 -7.85 -15.08 -3.92
C PRO A 183 -8.58 -13.93 -4.62
N THR A 184 -9.68 -14.23 -5.28
CA THR A 184 -10.60 -13.21 -5.78
C THR A 184 -11.39 -12.60 -4.63
N ARG A 185 -11.78 -11.32 -4.74
CA ARG A 185 -12.48 -10.59 -3.68
C ARG A 185 -13.63 -9.76 -4.26
N PRO A 186 -14.88 -9.93 -3.77
CA PRO A 186 -15.98 -9.05 -4.16
C PRO A 186 -15.71 -7.64 -3.62
N ARG A 187 -15.98 -6.64 -4.45
CA ARG A 187 -15.81 -5.22 -4.12
C ARG A 187 -16.84 -4.37 -4.85
N THR A 188 -17.54 -3.51 -4.13
CA THR A 188 -18.27 -2.42 -4.78
C THR A 188 -17.31 -1.26 -4.97
N VAL A 189 -17.06 -0.87 -6.22
CA VAL A 189 -16.23 0.27 -6.58
C VAL A 189 -17.15 1.44 -6.89
N THR A 190 -17.01 2.52 -6.13
CA THR A 190 -17.68 3.79 -6.38
C THR A 190 -16.77 4.66 -7.23
N TYR A 191 -17.25 5.24 -8.31
CA TYR A 191 -16.46 6.13 -9.17
C TYR A 191 -17.32 7.28 -9.73
N ILE A 192 -16.68 8.37 -10.08
CA ILE A 192 -17.31 9.47 -10.81
C ILE A 192 -16.90 9.36 -12.27
N PRO A 193 -17.83 9.16 -13.24
CA PRO A 193 -17.51 9.21 -14.67
C PRO A 193 -16.80 10.52 -15.02
N SER A 194 -15.74 10.47 -15.83
CA SER A 194 -14.96 11.67 -16.18
C SER A 194 -15.81 12.82 -16.74
N ALA A 195 -16.83 12.52 -17.55
CA ALA A 195 -17.75 13.51 -18.09
C ALA A 195 -18.61 14.23 -17.03
N ARG A 196 -18.64 13.72 -15.80
CA ARG A 196 -19.39 14.32 -14.67
C ARG A 196 -18.48 15.02 -13.65
N VAL A 197 -17.16 14.98 -13.84
CA VAL A 197 -16.21 15.71 -13.01
C VAL A 197 -16.26 17.20 -13.39
N SER A 198 -17.16 17.93 -12.75
CA SER A 198 -17.36 19.37 -12.93
C SER A 198 -16.41 20.20 -12.05
N ASP A 199 -16.36 21.50 -12.28
CA ASP A 199 -15.64 22.45 -11.41
C ASP A 199 -16.09 22.33 -9.94
N GLY A 200 -17.39 22.04 -9.69
CA GLY A 200 -17.91 21.81 -8.36
C GLY A 200 -17.35 20.55 -7.69
N VAL A 201 -17.11 19.47 -8.47
CA VAL A 201 -16.42 18.26 -7.97
C VAL A 201 -14.97 18.59 -7.67
N ILE A 202 -14.29 19.30 -8.57
CA ILE A 202 -12.87 19.68 -8.40
C ILE A 202 -12.69 20.57 -7.17
N ALA A 203 -13.60 21.51 -6.92
CA ALA A 203 -13.57 22.38 -5.75
C ALA A 203 -13.74 21.63 -4.40
N ASN A 204 -14.32 20.43 -4.41
CA ASN A 204 -14.50 19.58 -3.23
C ASN A 204 -13.34 18.57 -3.04
N LEU A 205 -12.42 18.47 -4.01
CA LEU A 205 -11.17 17.73 -3.83
C LEU A 205 -10.23 18.51 -2.91
N HIS A 206 -9.48 17.77 -2.10
CA HIS A 206 -8.45 18.35 -1.24
C HIS A 206 -7.06 18.01 -1.77
N ASP A 207 -6.12 18.92 -1.60
CA ASP A 207 -4.72 18.63 -1.85
C ASP A 207 -4.29 17.39 -1.05
N GLY A 208 -3.70 16.43 -1.75
CA GLY A 208 -3.32 15.16 -1.16
C GLY A 208 -4.37 14.05 -1.26
N ASP A 209 -5.55 14.30 -1.83
CA ASP A 209 -6.47 13.22 -2.19
C ASP A 209 -5.79 12.30 -3.22
N TYR A 210 -5.88 10.99 -3.03
CA TYR A 210 -5.41 10.00 -3.99
C TYR A 210 -6.50 9.74 -5.02
N LEU A 211 -6.20 9.92 -6.30
CA LEU A 211 -7.11 9.66 -7.40
C LEU A 211 -6.70 8.39 -8.13
N GLY A 212 -7.62 7.44 -8.21
CA GLY A 212 -7.50 6.24 -9.03
C GLY A 212 -8.26 6.37 -10.35
N ALA A 213 -7.64 6.07 -11.48
CA ALA A 213 -8.33 5.95 -12.77
C ALA A 213 -9.20 4.70 -12.77
N TYR A 214 -10.53 4.85 -12.77
CA TYR A 214 -11.47 3.73 -12.76
C TYR A 214 -11.16 2.74 -13.89
N ALA A 215 -11.09 1.45 -13.58
CA ALA A 215 -10.92 0.38 -14.54
C ALA A 215 -12.26 -0.15 -15.01
N THR A 216 -12.50 -0.26 -16.31
CA THR A 216 -13.70 -0.91 -16.86
C THR A 216 -13.66 -2.44 -16.71
N ALA A 217 -12.46 -3.04 -16.68
CA ALA A 217 -12.28 -4.48 -16.48
C ALA A 217 -12.85 -4.95 -15.15
N GLY A 218 -13.56 -6.08 -15.15
CA GLY A 218 -14.31 -6.59 -13.99
C GLY A 218 -13.46 -6.97 -12.78
N GLY A 219 -12.19 -7.34 -12.98
CA GLY A 219 -11.27 -7.77 -11.94
C GLY A 219 -10.31 -6.69 -11.40
N LEU A 220 -10.45 -5.45 -11.87
CA LEU A 220 -9.62 -4.31 -11.43
C LEU A 220 -10.52 -3.17 -10.94
N ASP A 221 -10.09 -2.48 -9.89
CA ASP A 221 -10.73 -1.26 -9.42
C ASP A 221 -10.23 -0.04 -10.18
N VAL A 222 -8.91 0.12 -10.28
CA VAL A 222 -8.28 1.22 -11.02
C VAL A 222 -7.12 0.70 -11.89
N THR A 223 -6.72 1.49 -12.89
CA THR A 223 -5.58 1.20 -13.77
C THR A 223 -4.37 2.07 -13.46
N HIS A 224 -4.55 3.17 -12.75
CA HIS A 224 -3.50 4.11 -12.40
C HIS A 224 -3.87 4.90 -11.14
N VAL A 225 -2.85 5.41 -10.43
CA VAL A 225 -3.02 6.21 -9.21
C VAL A 225 -2.16 7.46 -9.27
N GLY A 226 -2.64 8.56 -8.71
CA GLY A 226 -1.88 9.78 -8.52
C GLY A 226 -2.41 10.59 -7.34
N ILE A 227 -1.81 11.74 -7.10
CA ILE A 227 -2.12 12.66 -6.00
C ILE A 227 -2.68 13.95 -6.59
N PHE A 228 -3.88 14.31 -6.16
CA PHE A 228 -4.51 15.56 -6.55
C PHE A 228 -3.90 16.75 -5.84
N LEU A 229 -3.67 17.83 -6.58
CA LEU A 229 -3.16 19.10 -6.05
C LEU A 229 -3.77 20.29 -6.78
N HIS A 230 -4.10 21.33 -6.05
CA HIS A 230 -4.29 22.66 -6.61
C HIS A 230 -2.94 23.31 -6.83
N THR A 231 -2.76 23.92 -8.00
CA THR A 231 -1.57 24.72 -8.31
C THR A 231 -1.95 26.09 -8.82
N PRO A 232 -1.07 27.08 -8.82
CA PRO A 232 -1.37 28.40 -9.43
C PRO A 232 -1.75 28.32 -10.91
N ASN A 233 -1.35 27.25 -11.59
CA ASN A 233 -1.65 27.02 -13.02
C ASN A 233 -2.90 26.11 -13.22
N GLY A 234 -3.64 25.82 -12.17
CA GLY A 234 -4.81 24.95 -12.19
C GLY A 234 -4.59 23.61 -11.49
N PRO A 235 -5.65 22.78 -11.40
CA PRO A 235 -5.58 21.49 -10.74
C PRO A 235 -4.74 20.49 -11.54
N VAL A 236 -3.93 19.67 -10.84
CA VAL A 236 -3.09 18.64 -11.45
C VAL A 236 -3.27 17.30 -10.77
N LEU A 237 -2.97 16.23 -11.49
CA LEU A 237 -2.67 14.92 -10.95
C LEU A 237 -1.15 14.73 -10.97
N ARG A 238 -0.52 14.72 -9.80
CA ARG A 238 0.89 14.34 -9.66
C ARG A 238 1.00 12.82 -9.64
N ASN A 239 1.69 12.25 -10.60
CA ASN A 239 1.69 10.81 -10.79
C ASN A 239 3.01 10.29 -11.37
N ALA A 240 3.36 9.02 -11.06
CA ALA A 240 4.45 8.34 -11.73
C ALA A 240 3.95 7.85 -13.10
N SER A 241 4.17 8.63 -14.14
CA SER A 241 3.69 8.38 -15.49
C SER A 241 4.52 7.31 -16.18
N SER A 242 3.87 6.24 -16.66
CA SER A 242 4.48 5.20 -17.50
C SER A 242 4.50 5.58 -18.99
N LEU A 243 3.91 6.71 -19.37
CA LEU A 243 3.88 7.16 -20.76
C LEU A 243 5.32 7.46 -21.24
N ARG A 244 5.66 6.94 -22.42
CA ARG A 244 7.00 7.10 -23.00
C ARG A 244 7.47 8.55 -23.09
N ALA A 245 6.55 9.48 -23.27
CA ALA A 245 6.84 10.92 -23.32
C ALA A 245 7.35 11.47 -21.99
N ASN A 246 6.90 10.92 -20.86
CA ASN A 246 7.24 11.37 -19.52
C ASN A 246 8.19 10.39 -18.81
N ASN A 247 7.75 9.16 -18.62
CA ASN A 247 8.45 8.04 -17.97
C ASN A 247 9.09 8.40 -16.62
N GLN A 248 8.41 9.24 -15.86
CA GLN A 248 8.85 9.76 -14.55
C GLN A 248 7.66 10.34 -13.78
N VAL A 249 7.89 10.76 -12.52
CA VAL A 249 6.90 11.49 -11.74
C VAL A 249 6.73 12.90 -12.33
N VAL A 250 5.49 13.24 -12.70
CA VAL A 250 5.12 14.52 -13.33
C VAL A 250 3.79 15.04 -12.78
N ASP A 251 3.57 16.34 -12.98
CA ASP A 251 2.26 16.98 -12.84
C ASP A 251 1.54 16.95 -14.18
N THR A 252 0.43 16.25 -14.26
CA THR A 252 -0.47 16.21 -15.43
C THR A 252 -1.66 17.10 -15.16
N PRO A 253 -1.99 18.09 -16.02
CA PRO A 253 -3.21 18.89 -15.88
C PRO A 253 -4.42 17.98 -15.73
N LEU A 254 -5.24 18.21 -14.70
CA LEU A 254 -6.35 17.29 -14.38
C LEU A 254 -7.35 17.14 -15.52
N GLY A 255 -7.65 18.24 -16.21
CA GLY A 255 -8.57 18.23 -17.36
C GLY A 255 -8.07 17.35 -18.51
N GLU A 256 -6.77 17.39 -18.81
CA GLU A 256 -6.14 16.52 -19.81
C GLU A 256 -6.22 15.05 -19.36
N TYR A 257 -5.92 14.78 -18.11
CA TYR A 257 -5.97 13.43 -17.54
C TYR A 257 -7.38 12.83 -17.60
N LEU A 258 -8.40 13.60 -17.20
CA LEU A 258 -9.81 13.19 -17.25
C LEU A 258 -10.28 12.84 -18.67
N GLY A 259 -9.72 13.48 -19.70
CA GLY A 259 -9.98 13.12 -21.10
C GLY A 259 -9.47 11.75 -21.52
N THR A 260 -8.61 11.10 -20.71
CA THR A 260 -7.97 9.82 -21.05
C THR A 260 -8.50 8.63 -20.24
N VAL A 261 -9.33 8.86 -19.23
CA VAL A 261 -9.80 7.82 -18.30
C VAL A 261 -11.33 7.78 -18.22
N PRO A 262 -11.95 6.61 -17.96
CA PRO A 262 -13.41 6.49 -17.88
C PRO A 262 -14.03 7.25 -16.70
N GLY A 263 -13.27 7.41 -15.62
CA GLY A 263 -13.73 8.05 -14.39
C GLY A 263 -12.67 7.98 -13.30
N ILE A 264 -13.00 8.54 -12.15
CA ILE A 264 -12.10 8.60 -10.99
C ILE A 264 -12.73 7.99 -9.74
N VAL A 265 -11.88 7.32 -8.96
CA VAL A 265 -12.11 6.92 -7.57
C VAL A 265 -11.28 7.83 -6.68
N VAL A 266 -11.84 8.36 -5.61
CA VAL A 266 -11.15 9.34 -4.76
C VAL A 266 -11.03 8.82 -3.33
N LEU A 267 -9.80 8.64 -2.88
CA LEU A 267 -9.48 8.24 -1.52
C LEU A 267 -8.78 9.38 -0.80
N ARG A 268 -9.37 9.85 0.30
CA ARG A 268 -8.81 10.89 1.15
C ARG A 268 -8.00 10.27 2.28
N PRO A 269 -6.68 10.55 2.41
CA PRO A 269 -5.86 10.01 3.48
C PRO A 269 -6.38 10.46 4.85
N ILE A 270 -6.20 9.59 5.86
CA ILE A 270 -6.58 9.85 7.25
C ILE A 270 -5.41 10.40 8.06
#